data_6c4d896c920f8886b07d6ca596f33005
#
_entry.id   6c4d896c920f8886b07d6ca596f33005
#
_cell.length_a   1.000
_cell.length_b   1.000
_cell.length_c   1.000
_cell.angle_alpha   90.00
_cell.angle_beta   90.00
_cell.angle_gamma   90.00
#
_symmetry.space_group_name_H-M   'P 1'
#
loop_
_entity.id
_entity.type
_entity.pdbx_description
1 polymer ?
#
loop_
_entity_poly.entity_id
_entity_poly.type
_entity_poly.pdbx_seq_one_letter_code
_entity_poly.pdbx_strand_id
1 'polypeptide(L)'
;AVVPPKKKSSALKIILIVLAAVIVVGGIPLALYFAGVFGKSGSGYETIEKNYFAAAEKKADEIFGGAKNIKTGIEQTFTISASKDVLGINADVAPTVIKATSYADTSAEKGSGTASLGSGSDEYLTVKYWMSGDKLYFTVPDLTEKYIVMDVKELASSMKDISSGRSDIGNILTLSDATDEMPSSSSGYEDILNNIDEETINKTIEIITDAYFKNFTATENKSDSLKVSDGTVNCTSYTIDFTAEKVVAFCKDVLDAVEKESKIMDVLSQLGINNASFQYLKTLVDDATKDATEDELKSVMATMIVYAKDNNIIGRKITISGEIEILLVTYSDNAQFDYSLTASISGDTLYAGAKGTVNGNNYTGTGSVTFNGEAAITADYSFDATNGNGTYNLKVTTDNNESFEVKLNVAMDGNNGTFDIAVASNGTEVLSIKADSKEIAYVDEALPEVNDSNTVDINDSAALEQFSTEISANIPQLITKIQNVKTPDIVCYAFAEMIAAGGSF
;
A
#
# COMPACT_ATOMS: atom_id res chain seq x y z
N ALA A 1 -21.31 30.56 42.81
CA ALA A 1 -22.01 30.33 41.54
C ALA A 1 -21.34 29.16 40.82
N VAL A 2 -22.03 28.01 40.74
CA VAL A 2 -21.60 26.84 40.01
C VAL A 2 -21.87 27.13 38.54
N VAL A 3 -20.81 27.25 37.71
CA VAL A 3 -20.93 27.38 36.27
C VAL A 3 -21.47 26.04 35.75
N PRO A 4 -22.63 26.02 35.06
CA PRO A 4 -23.15 24.77 34.50
C PRO A 4 -22.15 24.25 33.45
N PRO A 5 -21.97 22.92 33.34
CA PRO A 5 -21.08 22.33 32.34
C PRO A 5 -21.57 22.74 30.94
N LYS A 6 -20.69 23.31 30.11
CA LYS A 6 -20.96 23.55 28.69
C LYS A 6 -21.45 22.26 28.07
N LYS A 7 -22.67 22.20 27.55
CA LYS A 7 -23.17 21.12 26.71
C LYS A 7 -22.18 21.02 25.53
N LYS A 8 -21.52 19.87 25.40
CA LYS A 8 -20.70 19.55 24.18
C LYS A 8 -21.63 19.73 22.99
N SER A 9 -21.24 20.56 22.05
CA SER A 9 -22.07 21.00 20.95
C SER A 9 -22.60 19.79 20.15
N SER A 10 -23.88 19.82 19.78
CA SER A 10 -24.53 18.86 18.89
C SER A 10 -23.74 18.71 17.56
N ALA A 11 -23.06 19.78 17.11
CA ALA A 11 -22.20 19.78 15.94
C ALA A 11 -21.10 18.69 15.97
N LEU A 12 -20.47 18.43 17.13
CA LEU A 12 -19.44 17.37 17.22
C LEU A 12 -20.06 15.98 17.04
N LYS A 13 -21.29 15.76 17.56
CA LYS A 13 -22.02 14.50 17.33
C LYS A 13 -22.42 14.33 15.87
N ILE A 14 -22.86 15.41 15.19
CA ILE A 14 -23.21 15.41 13.78
C ILE A 14 -21.94 15.10 12.95
N ILE A 15 -20.80 15.74 13.23
CA ILE A 15 -19.53 15.47 12.55
C ILE A 15 -19.12 13.99 12.73
N LEU A 16 -19.22 13.42 13.92
CA LEU A 16 -18.89 12.02 14.19
C LEU A 16 -19.85 11.04 13.48
N ILE A 17 -21.15 11.34 13.45
CA ILE A 17 -22.16 10.53 12.74
C ILE A 17 -21.94 10.61 11.24
N VAL A 18 -21.66 11.80 10.71
CA VAL A 18 -21.36 12.00 9.28
C VAL A 18 -20.03 11.35 8.89
N LEU A 19 -18.98 11.47 9.72
CA LEU A 19 -17.72 10.76 9.49
C LEU A 19 -17.95 9.23 9.52
N ALA A 20 -18.74 8.71 10.46
CA ALA A 20 -19.07 7.30 10.51
C ALA A 20 -19.92 6.87 9.30
N ALA A 21 -20.92 7.67 8.89
CA ALA A 21 -21.70 7.39 7.70
C ALA A 21 -20.86 7.50 6.41
N VAL A 22 -19.97 8.48 6.31
CA VAL A 22 -19.02 8.62 5.18
C VAL A 22 -17.97 7.51 5.20
N ILE A 23 -17.52 7.04 6.35
CA ILE A 23 -16.61 5.89 6.46
C ILE A 23 -17.34 4.60 6.12
N VAL A 24 -18.56 4.40 6.53
CA VAL A 24 -19.35 3.17 6.29
C VAL A 24 -19.91 3.14 4.88
N VAL A 25 -20.42 4.25 4.36
CA VAL A 25 -20.97 4.35 2.98
C VAL A 25 -19.92 4.81 1.99
N GLY A 26 -18.91 5.54 2.43
CA GLY A 26 -17.81 6.11 1.63
C GLY A 26 -16.46 5.42 1.78
N GLY A 27 -16.25 4.54 2.77
CA GLY A 27 -14.98 3.85 2.96
C GLY A 27 -14.65 2.91 1.80
N ILE A 28 -15.64 2.24 1.24
CA ILE A 28 -15.50 1.44 0.01
C ILE A 28 -15.39 2.35 -1.22
N PRO A 29 -16.28 3.34 -1.43
CA PRO A 29 -16.12 4.26 -2.54
C PRO A 29 -14.91 5.19 -2.41
N LEU A 30 -14.43 5.53 -1.21
CA LEU A 30 -13.23 6.35 -1.03
C LEU A 30 -11.95 5.59 -1.44
N ALA A 31 -11.86 4.30 -1.14
CA ALA A 31 -10.79 3.45 -1.64
C ALA A 31 -10.86 3.28 -3.17
N LEU A 32 -12.08 3.16 -3.72
CA LEU A 32 -12.35 3.14 -5.15
C LEU A 32 -12.23 4.53 -5.81
N TYR A 33 -12.50 5.60 -5.07
CA TYR A 33 -12.27 6.99 -5.41
C TYR A 33 -10.79 7.31 -5.60
N PHE A 34 -9.91 6.76 -4.76
CA PHE A 34 -8.48 6.79 -5.00
C PHE A 34 -8.03 5.87 -6.16
N ALA A 35 -8.88 4.94 -6.57
CA ALA A 35 -8.66 4.05 -7.72
C ALA A 35 -9.19 4.59 -9.07
N GLY A 36 -9.91 5.74 -9.10
CA GLY A 36 -10.10 6.53 -10.31
C GLY A 36 -11.25 6.21 -11.26
N VAL A 37 -12.46 5.93 -10.78
CA VAL A 37 -13.59 5.52 -11.65
C VAL A 37 -14.60 6.65 -11.90
N PHE A 38 -14.41 7.55 -12.88
CA PHE A 38 -15.45 8.53 -13.28
C PHE A 38 -15.38 9.00 -14.74
N GLY A 39 -16.52 8.97 -15.40
CA GLY A 39 -16.73 9.40 -16.79
C GLY A 39 -17.56 10.66 -16.97
N LYS A 40 -17.52 11.21 -18.13
CA LYS A 40 -17.76 12.53 -18.74
C LYS A 40 -19.09 13.22 -18.50
N SER A 41 -19.00 14.57 -18.36
CA SER A 41 -19.81 15.72 -18.78
C SER A 41 -20.47 16.58 -17.70
N GLY A 42 -20.17 17.85 -17.71
CA GLY A 42 -20.73 18.95 -16.90
C GLY A 42 -19.98 20.26 -17.21
N SER A 43 -20.45 21.42 -16.77
CA SER A 43 -19.82 22.73 -17.00
C SER A 43 -19.11 23.23 -15.72
N GLY A 44 -17.97 23.89 -15.84
CA GLY A 44 -17.27 24.53 -14.74
C GLY A 44 -16.67 23.51 -13.76
N TYR A 45 -16.88 23.73 -12.46
CA TYR A 45 -16.34 22.90 -11.36
C TYR A 45 -16.63 21.42 -11.52
N GLU A 46 -17.87 21.06 -11.83
CA GLU A 46 -18.29 19.67 -12.02
C GLU A 46 -17.50 18.96 -13.14
N THR A 47 -17.25 19.66 -14.27
CA THR A 47 -16.45 19.10 -15.36
C THR A 47 -15.00 18.85 -14.94
N ILE A 48 -14.41 19.77 -14.21
CA ILE A 48 -13.02 19.68 -13.73
C ILE A 48 -12.85 18.49 -12.79
N GLU A 49 -13.77 18.30 -11.85
CA GLU A 49 -13.77 17.16 -10.94
C GLU A 49 -13.91 15.82 -11.69
N LYS A 50 -14.89 15.73 -12.59
CA LYS A 50 -15.10 14.51 -13.39
C LYS A 50 -13.88 14.17 -14.27
N ASN A 51 -13.23 15.17 -14.86
CA ASN A 51 -12.03 14.95 -15.66
C ASN A 51 -10.82 14.50 -14.82
N TYR A 52 -10.67 15.03 -13.62
CA TYR A 52 -9.61 14.63 -12.69
C TYR A 52 -9.70 13.13 -12.36
N PHE A 53 -10.91 12.65 -12.10
CA PHE A 53 -11.15 11.24 -11.79
C PHE A 53 -10.92 10.32 -12.99
N ALA A 54 -11.41 10.70 -14.19
CA ALA A 54 -11.18 9.89 -15.40
C ALA A 54 -9.69 9.75 -15.78
N ALA A 55 -8.87 10.74 -15.46
CA ALA A 55 -7.43 10.67 -15.69
C ALA A 55 -6.72 9.70 -14.71
N ALA A 56 -7.21 9.61 -13.47
CA ALA A 56 -6.67 8.70 -12.47
C ALA A 56 -7.02 7.22 -12.77
N GLU A 57 -8.24 6.95 -13.24
CA GLU A 57 -8.69 5.63 -13.70
C GLU A 57 -7.79 5.07 -14.82
N LYS A 58 -7.54 5.87 -15.84
CA LYS A 58 -6.69 5.45 -16.95
C LYS A 58 -5.27 5.08 -16.50
N LYS A 59 -4.71 5.80 -15.53
CA LYS A 59 -3.40 5.48 -14.96
C LYS A 59 -3.40 4.19 -14.16
N ALA A 60 -4.46 3.91 -13.41
CA ALA A 60 -4.59 2.65 -12.67
C ALA A 60 -4.63 1.45 -13.63
N ASP A 61 -5.41 1.52 -14.71
CA ASP A 61 -5.46 0.47 -15.73
C ASP A 61 -4.11 0.26 -16.43
N GLU A 62 -3.35 1.33 -16.69
CA GLU A 62 -1.99 1.24 -17.26
C GLU A 62 -1.01 0.53 -16.31
N ILE A 63 -1.15 0.72 -15.00
CA ILE A 63 -0.28 0.12 -13.99
C ILE A 63 -0.67 -1.33 -13.68
N PHE A 64 -1.95 -1.62 -13.56
CA PHE A 64 -2.45 -2.94 -13.10
C PHE A 64 -2.96 -3.85 -14.23
N GLY A 65 -3.23 -3.32 -15.43
CA GLY A 65 -3.79 -4.06 -16.56
C GLY A 65 -2.79 -4.93 -17.38
N GLY A 66 -1.48 -4.85 -17.07
CA GLY A 66 -0.42 -5.35 -17.96
C GLY A 66 -0.06 -6.84 -17.88
N ALA A 67 -0.60 -7.63 -16.96
CA ALA A 67 -0.05 -8.96 -16.63
C ALA A 67 -0.81 -10.15 -17.26
N LYS A 68 -1.34 -10.03 -18.46
CA LYS A 68 -2.04 -11.14 -19.13
C LYS A 68 -1.12 -11.88 -20.10
N ASN A 69 -0.91 -13.20 -19.89
CA ASN A 69 -0.19 -14.16 -20.73
C ASN A 69 1.34 -13.96 -20.77
N ILE A 70 2.00 -14.14 -19.65
CA ILE A 70 3.46 -14.17 -19.55
C ILE A 70 3.94 -15.61 -19.84
N LYS A 71 4.91 -15.75 -20.79
CA LYS A 71 5.65 -16.98 -21.00
C LYS A 71 7.14 -16.62 -21.12
N THR A 72 7.85 -16.70 -20.01
CA THR A 72 9.24 -16.24 -19.92
C THR A 72 10.05 -17.02 -18.89
N GLY A 73 11.36 -16.98 -19.01
CA GLY A 73 12.30 -17.34 -17.98
C GLY A 73 13.05 -16.11 -17.49
N ILE A 74 13.42 -16.08 -16.23
CA ILE A 74 14.18 -15.00 -15.58
C ILE A 74 15.30 -15.61 -14.77
N GLU A 75 16.52 -15.13 -14.99
CA GLU A 75 17.67 -15.39 -14.13
C GLU A 75 17.95 -14.15 -13.28
N GLN A 76 18.09 -14.34 -11.97
CA GLN A 76 18.33 -13.26 -11.02
C GLN A 76 19.48 -13.63 -10.09
N THR A 77 20.33 -12.65 -9.80
CA THR A 77 21.39 -12.78 -8.81
C THR A 77 21.27 -11.64 -7.80
N PHE A 78 21.06 -11.98 -6.54
CA PHE A 78 21.11 -11.03 -5.44
C PHE A 78 22.42 -11.18 -4.70
N THR A 79 23.10 -10.06 -4.49
CA THR A 79 24.35 -9.99 -3.72
C THR A 79 24.12 -9.08 -2.52
N ILE A 80 24.17 -9.64 -1.33
CA ILE A 80 23.92 -8.94 -0.07
C ILE A 80 25.26 -8.81 0.65
N SER A 81 25.70 -7.58 0.90
CA SER A 81 26.95 -7.28 1.62
C SER A 81 26.61 -6.49 2.90
N ALA A 82 27.21 -6.88 4.01
CA ALA A 82 27.05 -6.17 5.27
C ALA A 82 28.43 -5.81 5.86
N SER A 83 28.50 -4.63 6.48
CA SER A 83 29.73 -4.18 7.14
C SER A 83 30.05 -5.04 8.36
N LYS A 84 31.29 -5.50 8.47
CA LYS A 84 31.78 -6.25 9.63
C LYS A 84 31.61 -5.51 10.96
N ASP A 85 31.72 -4.18 10.93
CA ASP A 85 31.60 -3.35 12.14
C ASP A 85 30.18 -3.36 12.70
N VAL A 86 29.15 -3.41 11.83
CA VAL A 86 27.75 -3.52 12.23
C VAL A 86 27.43 -4.91 12.80
N LEU A 87 28.09 -5.94 12.28
CA LEU A 87 27.93 -7.32 12.72
C LEU A 87 28.73 -7.63 13.99
N GLY A 88 29.62 -6.73 14.42
CA GLY A 88 30.55 -6.99 15.54
C GLY A 88 31.58 -8.09 15.23
N ILE A 89 31.84 -8.35 13.94
CA ILE A 89 32.69 -9.44 13.47
C ILE A 89 34.10 -8.90 13.18
N ASN A 90 35.15 -9.54 13.72
CA ASN A 90 36.53 -9.12 13.49
C ASN A 90 37.20 -9.82 12.29
N ALA A 91 36.44 -10.55 11.49
CA ALA A 91 36.93 -11.27 10.31
C ALA A 91 36.36 -10.67 9.02
N ASP A 92 36.92 -10.99 7.86
CA ASP A 92 36.36 -10.64 6.59
C ASP A 92 35.06 -11.41 6.35
N VAL A 93 34.02 -10.69 5.90
CA VAL A 93 32.69 -11.24 5.61
C VAL A 93 32.49 -11.20 4.09
N ALA A 94 32.24 -12.35 3.49
CA ALA A 94 31.89 -12.41 2.07
C ALA A 94 30.44 -11.94 1.84
N PRO A 95 30.11 -11.48 0.63
CA PRO A 95 28.73 -11.27 0.27
C PRO A 95 27.92 -12.57 0.30
N THR A 96 26.69 -12.52 0.82
CA THR A 96 25.71 -13.58 0.60
C THR A 96 25.16 -13.46 -0.80
N VAL A 97 25.22 -14.53 -1.57
CA VAL A 97 24.76 -14.56 -2.96
C VAL A 97 23.57 -15.50 -3.07
N ILE A 98 22.46 -14.97 -3.58
CA ILE A 98 21.29 -15.76 -3.94
C ILE A 98 21.18 -15.73 -5.45
N LYS A 99 21.25 -16.88 -6.10
CA LYS A 99 20.97 -17.02 -7.54
C LYS A 99 19.64 -17.71 -7.70
N ALA A 100 18.78 -17.17 -8.53
CA ALA A 100 17.50 -17.74 -8.84
C ALA A 100 17.29 -17.80 -10.36
N THR A 101 16.76 -18.92 -10.81
CA THR A 101 16.26 -19.09 -12.19
C THR A 101 14.81 -19.50 -12.07
N SER A 102 13.92 -18.79 -12.73
CA SER A 102 12.49 -19.07 -12.72
C SER A 102 11.90 -19.06 -14.11
N TYR A 103 10.92 -19.91 -14.33
CA TYR A 103 10.16 -20.01 -15.57
C TYR A 103 8.68 -19.90 -15.25
N ALA A 104 7.95 -19.13 -16.01
CA ALA A 104 6.51 -18.94 -15.84
C ALA A 104 5.78 -19.01 -17.19
N ASP A 105 4.68 -19.76 -17.22
CA ASP A 105 3.67 -19.76 -18.28
C ASP A 105 2.31 -19.59 -17.63
N THR A 106 1.86 -18.32 -17.54
CA THR A 106 0.60 -17.98 -16.87
C THR A 106 -0.63 -18.51 -17.62
N SER A 107 -0.51 -18.74 -18.95
CA SER A 107 -1.58 -19.30 -19.75
C SER A 107 -1.78 -20.79 -19.51
N ALA A 108 -0.74 -21.50 -19.11
CA ALA A 108 -0.76 -22.92 -18.77
C ALA A 108 -0.83 -23.16 -17.25
N GLU A 109 -0.86 -22.09 -16.43
CA GLU A 109 -0.79 -22.14 -14.96
C GLU A 109 0.39 -22.99 -14.47
N LYS A 110 1.55 -22.78 -15.12
CA LYS A 110 2.78 -23.49 -14.80
C LYS A 110 3.88 -22.55 -14.41
N GLY A 111 4.71 -23.01 -13.49
CA GLY A 111 5.96 -22.35 -13.11
C GLY A 111 6.97 -23.37 -12.59
N SER A 112 8.25 -23.06 -12.75
CA SER A 112 9.34 -23.82 -12.15
C SER A 112 10.53 -22.92 -11.86
N GLY A 113 11.40 -23.37 -10.99
CA GLY A 113 12.63 -22.64 -10.75
C GLY A 113 13.56 -23.29 -9.75
N THR A 114 14.75 -22.72 -9.69
CA THR A 114 15.81 -23.10 -8.76
C THR A 114 16.34 -21.83 -8.12
N ALA A 115 16.52 -21.87 -6.81
CA ALA A 115 17.22 -20.84 -6.06
C ALA A 115 18.38 -21.47 -5.29
N SER A 116 19.57 -20.85 -5.34
CA SER A 116 20.72 -21.27 -4.54
C SER A 116 21.19 -20.15 -3.64
N LEU A 117 21.67 -20.50 -2.46
CA LEU A 117 22.26 -19.61 -1.47
C LEU A 117 23.74 -19.98 -1.33
N GLY A 118 24.59 -18.96 -1.33
CA GLY A 118 26.02 -19.15 -1.26
C GLY A 118 26.75 -17.98 -0.62
N SER A 119 28.00 -18.18 -0.28
CA SER A 119 28.94 -17.19 0.22
C SER A 119 29.97 -16.88 -0.86
N GLY A 120 29.88 -15.70 -1.45
CA GLY A 120 30.67 -15.35 -2.63
C GLY A 120 30.41 -16.31 -3.80
N SER A 121 31.37 -17.18 -4.13
CA SER A 121 31.24 -18.19 -5.20
C SER A 121 30.82 -19.57 -4.71
N ASP A 122 30.82 -19.80 -3.40
CA ASP A 122 30.66 -21.12 -2.79
C ASP A 122 29.17 -21.33 -2.42
N GLU A 123 28.45 -22.11 -3.23
CA GLU A 123 27.04 -22.43 -2.99
C GLU A 123 26.92 -23.55 -1.95
N TYR A 124 26.03 -23.39 -0.97
CA TYR A 124 25.84 -24.36 0.12
C TYR A 124 24.40 -24.84 0.29
N LEU A 125 23.40 -24.13 -0.25
CA LEU A 125 21.99 -24.54 -0.17
C LEU A 125 21.30 -24.31 -1.50
N THR A 126 20.49 -25.27 -1.94
CA THR A 126 19.68 -25.18 -3.16
C THR A 126 18.23 -25.54 -2.86
N VAL A 127 17.30 -24.74 -3.41
CA VAL A 127 15.85 -25.01 -3.37
C VAL A 127 15.37 -25.10 -4.80
N LYS A 128 14.54 -26.09 -5.10
CA LYS A 128 13.84 -26.22 -6.38
C LYS A 128 12.34 -26.21 -6.15
N TYR A 129 11.60 -25.61 -7.06
CA TYR A 129 10.15 -25.60 -7.01
C TYR A 129 9.51 -25.80 -8.38
N TRP A 130 8.29 -26.32 -8.37
CA TRP A 130 7.43 -26.46 -9.53
C TRP A 130 6.00 -26.09 -9.13
N MET A 131 5.31 -25.40 -10.01
CA MET A 131 3.90 -25.06 -9.87
C MET A 131 3.13 -25.63 -11.07
N SER A 132 1.98 -26.24 -10.81
CA SER A 132 1.07 -26.73 -11.84
C SER A 132 -0.37 -26.65 -11.36
N GLY A 133 -1.15 -25.77 -11.97
CA GLY A 133 -2.46 -25.41 -11.48
C GLY A 133 -2.40 -24.89 -10.04
N ASP A 134 -3.24 -25.42 -9.17
CA ASP A 134 -3.31 -25.02 -7.76
C ASP A 134 -2.23 -25.66 -6.85
N LYS A 135 -1.29 -26.45 -7.40
CA LYS A 135 -0.27 -27.14 -6.59
C LYS A 135 1.11 -26.58 -6.76
N LEU A 136 1.79 -26.40 -5.63
CA LEU A 136 3.20 -26.04 -5.51
C LEU A 136 3.95 -27.24 -4.93
N TYR A 137 5.02 -27.65 -5.61
CA TYR A 137 5.97 -28.67 -5.20
C TYR A 137 7.31 -27.99 -4.95
N PHE A 138 7.95 -28.30 -3.85
CA PHE A 138 9.31 -27.84 -3.64
C PHE A 138 10.17 -28.90 -2.92
N THR A 139 11.46 -28.82 -3.12
CA THR A 139 12.46 -29.68 -2.47
C THR A 139 13.71 -28.89 -2.14
N VAL A 140 14.44 -29.36 -1.16
CA VAL A 140 15.78 -28.88 -0.77
C VAL A 140 16.76 -30.05 -0.94
N PRO A 141 17.32 -30.24 -2.17
CA PRO A 141 18.13 -31.43 -2.49
C PRO A 141 19.33 -31.64 -1.56
N ASP A 142 19.80 -30.57 -0.91
CA ASP A 142 20.89 -30.63 0.08
C ASP A 142 20.48 -31.28 1.41
N LEU A 143 19.15 -31.40 1.67
CA LEU A 143 18.59 -31.90 2.92
C LEU A 143 17.69 -33.10 2.74
N THR A 144 17.05 -33.29 1.58
CA THR A 144 16.09 -34.36 1.35
C THR A 144 15.89 -34.67 -0.13
N GLU A 145 15.51 -35.90 -0.43
CA GLU A 145 15.03 -36.32 -1.76
C GLU A 145 13.50 -36.21 -1.91
N LYS A 146 12.80 -35.81 -0.82
CA LYS A 146 11.34 -35.68 -0.84
C LYS A 146 10.91 -34.32 -1.34
N TYR A 147 9.66 -34.29 -1.83
CA TYR A 147 8.96 -33.09 -2.28
C TYR A 147 7.89 -32.71 -1.27
N ILE A 148 7.91 -31.47 -0.83
CA ILE A 148 6.81 -30.90 -0.08
C ILE A 148 5.77 -30.42 -1.08
N VAL A 149 4.51 -30.81 -0.86
CA VAL A 149 3.37 -30.46 -1.71
C VAL A 149 2.42 -29.57 -0.94
N MET A 150 2.08 -28.44 -1.54
CA MET A 150 1.14 -27.48 -0.96
C MET A 150 0.09 -27.07 -1.99
N ASP A 151 -1.13 -26.84 -1.54
CA ASP A 151 -2.14 -26.12 -2.31
C ASP A 151 -1.86 -24.60 -2.23
N VAL A 152 -1.80 -23.93 -3.37
CA VAL A 152 -1.47 -22.48 -3.43
C VAL A 152 -2.55 -21.65 -2.72
N LYS A 153 -3.81 -22.06 -2.78
CA LYS A 153 -4.91 -21.36 -2.11
C LYS A 153 -4.84 -21.53 -0.58
N GLU A 154 -4.49 -22.72 -0.12
CA GLU A 154 -4.26 -22.99 1.31
C GLU A 154 -3.05 -22.24 1.83
N LEU A 155 -1.94 -22.15 1.06
CA LEU A 155 -0.77 -21.36 1.40
C LEU A 155 -1.14 -19.88 1.53
N ALA A 156 -1.88 -19.32 0.57
CA ALA A 156 -2.32 -17.95 0.61
C ALA A 156 -3.18 -17.64 1.85
N SER A 157 -4.08 -18.56 2.23
CA SER A 157 -4.89 -18.44 3.45
C SER A 157 -4.04 -18.51 4.71
N SER A 158 -3.09 -19.43 4.78
CA SER A 158 -2.18 -19.58 5.94
C SER A 158 -1.22 -18.39 6.12
N MET A 159 -0.71 -17.82 5.03
CA MET A 159 0.09 -16.57 5.08
C MET A 159 -0.74 -15.40 5.58
N LYS A 160 -2.02 -15.34 5.22
CA LYS A 160 -2.97 -14.33 5.70
C LYS A 160 -3.19 -14.46 7.21
N ASP A 161 -3.33 -15.67 7.73
CA ASP A 161 -3.48 -15.93 9.17
C ASP A 161 -2.22 -15.53 9.96
N ILE A 162 -1.03 -15.76 9.40
CA ILE A 162 0.24 -15.33 10.00
C ILE A 162 0.37 -13.80 9.99
N SER A 163 -0.05 -13.14 8.92
CA SER A 163 -0.01 -11.68 8.82
C SER A 163 -1.05 -11.01 9.74
N SER A 164 -2.22 -11.58 9.91
CA SER A 164 -3.27 -11.10 10.81
C SER A 164 -2.92 -11.28 12.29
N GLY A 165 -2.17 -12.31 12.66
CA GLY A 165 -1.70 -12.55 14.03
C GLY A 165 -0.52 -11.66 14.49
N ARG A 166 0.08 -10.87 13.59
CA ARG A 166 1.22 -9.99 13.91
C ARG A 166 0.90 -8.50 13.92
N SER A 167 -0.30 -8.08 13.60
CA SER A 167 -0.63 -6.66 13.58
C SER A 167 -1.32 -6.19 14.87
N ASP A 168 -0.54 -5.87 15.89
CA ASP A 168 -0.96 -4.98 17.00
C ASP A 168 -1.40 -3.58 16.51
N ILE A 169 -1.22 -3.28 15.22
CA ILE A 169 -1.67 -2.04 14.56
C ILE A 169 -3.20 -2.04 14.35
N GLY A 170 -3.85 -3.19 14.28
CA GLY A 170 -5.32 -3.31 14.18
C GLY A 170 -6.08 -2.76 15.40
N ASN A 171 -5.45 -2.75 16.56
CA ASN A 171 -6.10 -2.31 17.81
C ASN A 171 -6.18 -0.77 17.98
N ILE A 172 -5.52 0.02 17.12
CA ILE A 172 -5.56 1.50 17.20
C ILE A 172 -6.79 2.07 16.47
N LEU A 173 -7.43 1.30 15.61
CA LEU A 173 -8.62 1.71 14.84
C LEU A 173 -9.93 1.07 15.31
N THR A 174 -9.93 0.24 16.34
CA THR A 174 -11.17 -0.21 16.96
C THR A 174 -11.70 0.89 17.88
N LEU A 175 -12.67 1.63 17.39
CA LEU A 175 -13.66 2.33 18.24
C LEU A 175 -14.34 1.26 19.11
N SER A 176 -13.67 0.85 20.20
CA SER A 176 -14.26 -0.01 21.21
C SER A 176 -15.38 0.77 21.87
N ASP A 177 -16.59 0.30 21.73
CA ASP A 177 -17.74 0.33 22.63
C ASP A 177 -19.11 0.23 21.92
N ALA A 178 -19.18 -0.17 20.65
CA ALA A 178 -20.47 -0.18 19.96
C ALA A 178 -20.84 -1.44 19.14
N THR A 179 -20.05 -2.52 19.11
CA THR A 179 -20.50 -3.72 18.37
C THR A 179 -19.94 -5.01 18.94
N ASP A 180 -20.74 -5.68 19.79
CA ASP A 180 -20.48 -7.07 20.24
C ASP A 180 -20.75 -8.14 19.17
N GLU A 181 -20.99 -7.77 17.90
CA GLU A 181 -21.35 -8.71 16.82
C GLU A 181 -20.69 -8.41 15.46
N MET A 182 -19.42 -8.01 15.40
CA MET A 182 -18.69 -8.03 14.14
C MET A 182 -17.99 -9.38 13.95
N PRO A 183 -18.13 -10.03 12.76
CA PRO A 183 -17.44 -11.27 12.49
C PRO A 183 -15.92 -11.04 12.47
N SER A 184 -15.19 -11.80 13.26
CA SER A 184 -13.76 -11.71 13.52
C SER A 184 -12.86 -12.28 12.41
N SER A 185 -13.28 -12.32 11.14
CA SER A 185 -12.46 -12.84 10.06
C SER A 185 -12.28 -11.82 8.93
N SER A 186 -11.05 -11.33 8.78
CA SER A 186 -10.62 -10.47 7.65
C SER A 186 -10.76 -11.16 6.27
N SER A 187 -10.87 -12.49 6.22
CA SER A 187 -11.05 -13.27 4.99
C SER A 187 -12.34 -12.98 4.24
N GLY A 188 -13.41 -12.57 4.93
CA GLY A 188 -14.69 -12.26 4.28
C GLY A 188 -14.69 -10.95 3.49
N TYR A 189 -13.92 -9.95 3.91
CA TYR A 189 -13.95 -8.63 3.26
C TYR A 189 -13.28 -8.61 1.89
N GLU A 190 -12.17 -9.32 1.70
CA GLU A 190 -11.49 -9.40 0.40
C GLU A 190 -12.29 -10.18 -0.62
N ASP A 191 -12.93 -11.28 -0.20
CA ASP A 191 -13.82 -12.05 -1.08
C ASP A 191 -15.03 -11.21 -1.51
N ILE A 192 -15.58 -10.39 -0.61
CA ILE A 192 -16.68 -9.47 -0.93
C ILE A 192 -16.19 -8.39 -1.91
N LEU A 193 -15.04 -7.77 -1.66
CA LEU A 193 -14.48 -6.72 -2.52
C LEU A 193 -14.14 -7.25 -3.92
N ASN A 194 -13.58 -8.45 -4.01
CA ASN A 194 -13.25 -9.10 -5.29
C ASN A 194 -14.47 -9.54 -6.10
N ASN A 195 -15.63 -9.67 -5.46
CA ASN A 195 -16.88 -10.09 -6.10
C ASN A 195 -17.84 -8.92 -6.41
N ILE A 196 -17.48 -7.68 -6.06
CA ILE A 196 -18.28 -6.51 -6.44
C ILE A 196 -18.11 -6.27 -7.93
N ASP A 197 -19.19 -6.36 -8.69
CA ASP A 197 -19.14 -6.09 -10.12
C ASP A 197 -18.94 -4.60 -10.42
N GLU A 198 -18.33 -4.32 -11.58
CA GLU A 198 -18.04 -2.96 -12.04
C GLU A 198 -19.31 -2.09 -12.14
N GLU A 199 -20.45 -2.70 -12.49
CA GLU A 199 -21.75 -2.01 -12.57
C GLU A 199 -22.17 -1.47 -11.19
N THR A 200 -22.01 -2.29 -10.13
CA THR A 200 -22.33 -1.90 -8.75
C THR A 200 -21.41 -0.81 -8.25
N ILE A 201 -20.13 -0.88 -8.57
CA ILE A 201 -19.14 0.17 -8.27
C ILE A 201 -19.56 1.48 -8.95
N ASN A 202 -19.75 1.45 -10.26
CA ASN A 202 -20.11 2.63 -11.04
C ASN A 202 -21.43 3.27 -10.57
N LYS A 203 -22.41 2.43 -10.20
CA LYS A 203 -23.69 2.92 -9.68
C LYS A 203 -23.56 3.58 -8.31
N THR A 204 -22.73 3.02 -7.42
CA THR A 204 -22.45 3.63 -6.12
C THR A 204 -21.79 5.00 -6.28
N ILE A 205 -20.86 5.10 -7.19
CA ILE A 205 -20.16 6.34 -7.53
C ILE A 205 -21.11 7.38 -8.09
N GLU A 206 -21.98 6.99 -9.03
CA GLU A 206 -23.02 7.88 -9.60
C GLU A 206 -23.92 8.45 -8.50
N ILE A 207 -24.40 7.62 -7.59
CA ILE A 207 -25.27 8.04 -6.48
C ILE A 207 -24.57 9.10 -5.61
N ILE A 208 -23.31 8.84 -5.23
CA ILE A 208 -22.55 9.78 -4.38
C ILE A 208 -22.30 11.09 -5.12
N THR A 209 -21.92 11.01 -6.39
CA THR A 209 -21.62 12.18 -7.22
C THR A 209 -22.85 13.05 -7.44
N ASP A 210 -23.98 12.45 -7.78
CA ASP A 210 -25.23 13.16 -8.00
C ASP A 210 -25.73 13.83 -6.72
N ALA A 211 -25.66 13.12 -5.57
CA ALA A 211 -26.00 13.69 -4.28
C ALA A 211 -25.05 14.84 -3.90
N TYR A 212 -23.75 14.72 -4.20
CA TYR A 212 -22.76 15.75 -3.94
C TYR A 212 -23.07 17.04 -4.72
N PHE A 213 -23.19 16.96 -6.05
CA PHE A 213 -23.43 18.16 -6.87
C PHE A 213 -24.83 18.75 -6.68
N LYS A 214 -25.79 17.95 -6.22
CA LYS A 214 -27.14 18.44 -5.84
C LYS A 214 -27.09 19.31 -4.57
N ASN A 215 -26.30 18.93 -3.59
CA ASN A 215 -26.31 19.55 -2.25
C ASN A 215 -25.19 20.59 -2.06
N PHE A 216 -24.08 20.48 -2.79
CA PHE A 216 -22.93 21.38 -2.63
C PHE A 216 -22.68 22.18 -3.90
N THR A 217 -22.90 23.48 -3.82
CA THR A 217 -22.62 24.45 -4.88
C THR A 217 -21.27 25.10 -4.65
N ALA A 218 -20.45 25.18 -5.69
CA ALA A 218 -19.17 25.88 -5.66
C ALA A 218 -19.32 27.34 -6.05
N THR A 219 -18.64 28.23 -5.34
CA THR A 219 -18.47 29.64 -5.71
C THR A 219 -17.14 29.80 -6.45
N GLU A 220 -17.20 30.25 -7.71
CA GLU A 220 -16.02 30.44 -8.56
C GLU A 220 -15.33 31.78 -8.28
N ASN A 221 -13.95 31.72 -8.17
CA ASN A 221 -13.10 32.90 -8.19
C ASN A 221 -12.04 32.72 -9.30
N LYS A 222 -12.15 33.52 -10.36
CA LYS A 222 -11.31 33.46 -11.58
C LYS A 222 -9.91 34.03 -11.40
N SER A 223 -9.63 34.71 -10.31
CA SER A 223 -8.37 35.45 -10.07
C SER A 223 -7.82 35.06 -8.69
N ASP A 224 -7.53 33.80 -8.51
CA ASP A 224 -6.93 33.27 -7.30
C ASP A 224 -5.52 32.74 -7.57
N SER A 225 -4.82 32.34 -6.52
CA SER A 225 -3.49 31.76 -6.63
C SER A 225 -3.26 30.66 -5.60
N LEU A 226 -2.66 29.56 -6.03
CA LEU A 226 -2.19 28.49 -5.17
C LEU A 226 -0.74 28.71 -4.80
N LYS A 227 -0.45 28.69 -3.50
CA LYS A 227 0.93 28.67 -3.01
C LYS A 227 1.54 27.29 -3.25
N VAL A 228 2.64 27.24 -3.95
CA VAL A 228 3.47 26.05 -4.18
C VAL A 228 4.83 26.29 -3.49
N SER A 229 5.66 25.26 -3.39
CA SER A 229 6.94 25.32 -2.69
C SER A 229 7.87 26.43 -3.20
N ASP A 230 7.88 26.69 -4.50
CA ASP A 230 8.78 27.66 -5.13
C ASP A 230 8.05 28.91 -5.67
N GLY A 231 6.91 29.27 -5.06
CA GLY A 231 6.20 30.50 -5.42
C GLY A 231 4.67 30.39 -5.38
N THR A 232 4.02 31.00 -6.36
CA THR A 232 2.55 30.98 -6.50
C THR A 232 2.15 30.70 -7.95
N VAL A 233 1.10 29.93 -8.13
CA VAL A 233 0.51 29.61 -9.43
C VAL A 233 -0.86 30.30 -9.54
N ASN A 234 -1.02 31.18 -10.52
CA ASN A 234 -2.32 31.81 -10.79
C ASN A 234 -3.29 30.76 -11.30
N CYS A 235 -4.50 30.74 -10.76
CA CYS A 235 -5.51 29.74 -11.04
C CYS A 235 -6.93 30.28 -10.85
N THR A 236 -7.92 29.46 -11.20
CA THR A 236 -9.30 29.62 -10.75
C THR A 236 -9.50 28.76 -9.51
N SER A 237 -10.20 29.29 -8.50
CA SER A 237 -10.61 28.48 -7.36
C SER A 237 -12.12 28.33 -7.28
N TYR A 238 -12.54 27.25 -6.64
CA TYR A 238 -13.93 26.91 -6.38
C TYR A 238 -14.09 26.65 -4.88
N THR A 239 -14.86 27.51 -4.21
CA THR A 239 -15.11 27.41 -2.77
C THR A 239 -16.43 26.71 -2.52
N ILE A 240 -16.41 25.67 -1.70
CA ILE A 240 -17.55 24.88 -1.29
C ILE A 240 -17.68 24.94 0.23
N ASP A 241 -18.82 25.44 0.73
CA ASP A 241 -19.13 25.49 2.14
C ASP A 241 -20.01 24.32 2.54
N PHE A 242 -19.54 23.57 3.52
CA PHE A 242 -20.24 22.44 4.14
C PHE A 242 -20.94 22.93 5.42
N THR A 243 -22.24 23.16 5.32
CA THR A 243 -23.09 23.43 6.49
C THR A 243 -23.73 22.14 6.99
N ALA A 244 -24.17 22.11 8.26
CA ALA A 244 -24.83 20.93 8.83
C ALA A 244 -26.07 20.53 7.99
N GLU A 245 -26.87 21.51 7.56
CA GLU A 245 -28.05 21.28 6.73
C GLU A 245 -27.71 20.57 5.42
N LYS A 246 -26.70 21.09 4.67
CA LYS A 246 -26.28 20.51 3.38
C LYS A 246 -25.69 19.12 3.54
N VAL A 247 -24.90 18.89 4.59
CA VAL A 247 -24.30 17.58 4.85
C VAL A 247 -25.37 16.54 5.17
N VAL A 248 -26.35 16.89 6.00
CA VAL A 248 -27.48 16.00 6.31
C VAL A 248 -28.32 15.73 5.07
N ALA A 249 -28.60 16.76 4.24
CA ALA A 249 -29.31 16.56 2.98
C ALA A 249 -28.56 15.63 2.01
N PHE A 250 -27.24 15.79 1.89
CA PHE A 250 -26.39 14.89 1.12
C PHE A 250 -26.50 13.43 1.63
N CYS A 251 -26.35 13.22 2.96
CA CYS A 251 -26.47 11.88 3.53
C CYS A 251 -27.83 11.25 3.28
N LYS A 252 -28.93 12.02 3.37
CA LYS A 252 -30.27 11.54 3.06
C LYS A 252 -30.40 11.15 1.59
N ASP A 253 -29.95 11.99 0.67
CA ASP A 253 -30.00 11.69 -0.76
C ASP A 253 -29.23 10.41 -1.12
N VAL A 254 -28.03 10.22 -0.54
CA VAL A 254 -27.23 9.00 -0.74
C VAL A 254 -27.97 7.79 -0.18
N LEU A 255 -28.42 7.82 1.08
CA LEU A 255 -29.09 6.68 1.71
C LEU A 255 -30.40 6.32 0.98
N ASP A 256 -31.19 7.33 0.55
CA ASP A 256 -32.43 7.11 -0.19
C ASP A 256 -32.20 6.53 -1.60
N ALA A 257 -31.07 6.83 -2.23
CA ALA A 257 -30.70 6.26 -3.50
C ALA A 257 -30.15 4.84 -3.35
N VAL A 258 -29.27 4.61 -2.38
CA VAL A 258 -28.67 3.28 -2.07
C VAL A 258 -29.77 2.28 -1.70
N GLU A 259 -30.79 2.68 -0.93
CA GLU A 259 -31.92 1.80 -0.55
C GLU A 259 -32.68 1.22 -1.77
N LYS A 260 -32.65 1.91 -2.90
CA LYS A 260 -33.35 1.49 -4.14
C LYS A 260 -32.52 0.52 -4.99
N GLU A 261 -31.23 0.40 -4.69
CA GLU A 261 -30.29 -0.39 -5.46
C GLU A 261 -30.03 -1.74 -4.74
N SER A 262 -30.75 -2.78 -5.17
CA SER A 262 -30.68 -4.10 -4.50
C SER A 262 -29.29 -4.68 -4.47
N LYS A 263 -28.47 -4.53 -5.55
CA LYS A 263 -27.10 -5.03 -5.61
C LYS A 263 -26.21 -4.36 -4.56
N ILE A 264 -26.35 -3.04 -4.35
CA ILE A 264 -25.60 -2.32 -3.33
C ILE A 264 -26.04 -2.77 -1.92
N MET A 265 -27.35 -2.94 -1.71
CA MET A 265 -27.89 -3.45 -0.44
C MET A 265 -27.41 -4.89 -0.14
N ASP A 266 -27.28 -5.73 -1.16
CA ASP A 266 -26.74 -7.08 -1.02
C ASP A 266 -25.26 -7.05 -0.60
N VAL A 267 -24.45 -6.17 -1.17
CA VAL A 267 -23.05 -5.96 -0.77
C VAL A 267 -22.96 -5.44 0.67
N LEU A 268 -23.77 -4.45 1.04
CA LEU A 268 -23.82 -3.92 2.41
C LEU A 268 -24.23 -5.02 3.41
N SER A 269 -25.17 -5.87 3.05
CA SER A 269 -25.60 -7.00 3.89
C SER A 269 -24.47 -8.02 4.09
N GLN A 270 -23.68 -8.32 3.07
CA GLN A 270 -22.49 -9.17 3.17
C GLN A 270 -21.40 -8.54 4.06
N LEU A 271 -21.30 -7.22 4.08
CA LEU A 271 -20.42 -6.45 4.99
C LEU A 271 -20.99 -6.34 6.42
N GLY A 272 -22.11 -6.99 6.75
CA GLY A 272 -22.73 -6.96 8.06
C GLY A 272 -23.71 -5.80 8.28
N ILE A 273 -23.92 -4.94 7.29
CA ILE A 273 -24.89 -3.84 7.34
C ILE A 273 -26.22 -4.34 6.78
N ASN A 274 -26.97 -5.05 7.61
CA ASN A 274 -28.31 -5.54 7.22
C ASN A 274 -29.34 -4.41 7.11
N ASN A 275 -30.53 -4.72 6.61
CA ASN A 275 -31.58 -3.73 6.42
C ASN A 275 -31.96 -2.99 7.72
N ALA A 276 -31.96 -3.66 8.89
CA ALA A 276 -32.27 -3.03 10.15
C ALA A 276 -31.18 -1.99 10.56
N SER A 277 -29.92 -2.35 10.39
CA SER A 277 -28.78 -1.44 10.61
C SER A 277 -28.83 -0.25 9.64
N PHE A 278 -29.20 -0.49 8.40
CA PHE A 278 -29.35 0.56 7.39
C PHE A 278 -30.49 1.53 7.74
N GLN A 279 -31.65 1.02 8.16
CA GLN A 279 -32.77 1.87 8.63
C GLN A 279 -32.41 2.64 9.90
N TYR A 280 -31.60 2.05 10.77
CA TYR A 280 -31.07 2.76 11.94
C TYR A 280 -30.18 3.94 11.54
N LEU A 281 -29.29 3.77 10.54
CA LEU A 281 -28.48 4.87 9.99
C LEU A 281 -29.36 6.00 9.42
N LYS A 282 -30.41 5.67 8.69
CA LYS A 282 -31.37 6.68 8.19
C LYS A 282 -32.02 7.45 9.35
N THR A 283 -32.42 6.74 10.41
CA THR A 283 -32.98 7.37 11.60
C THR A 283 -31.96 8.31 12.28
N LEU A 284 -30.70 7.89 12.41
CA LEU A 284 -29.65 8.74 12.98
C LEU A 284 -29.44 10.03 12.17
N VAL A 285 -29.46 9.94 10.84
CA VAL A 285 -29.33 11.10 9.95
C VAL A 285 -30.56 12.02 10.09
N ASP A 286 -31.77 11.45 10.18
CA ASP A 286 -32.99 12.23 10.41
C ASP A 286 -33.00 12.92 11.77
N ASP A 287 -32.46 12.27 12.80
CA ASP A 287 -32.41 12.81 14.18
C ASP A 287 -31.29 13.82 14.39
N ALA A 288 -30.26 13.81 13.49
CA ALA A 288 -29.07 14.67 13.61
C ALA A 288 -29.39 16.17 13.67
N THR A 289 -30.50 16.59 13.09
CA THR A 289 -30.92 18.00 13.02
C THR A 289 -32.12 18.37 13.90
N LYS A 290 -32.73 17.40 14.60
CA LYS A 290 -33.99 17.63 15.35
C LYS A 290 -33.88 18.69 16.46
N ASP A 291 -32.74 18.75 17.14
CA ASP A 291 -32.51 19.67 18.26
C ASP A 291 -31.61 20.85 17.90
N ALA A 292 -31.22 20.98 16.61
CA ALA A 292 -30.38 22.06 16.15
C ALA A 292 -31.20 23.31 15.81
N THR A 293 -30.69 24.49 16.17
CA THR A 293 -31.25 25.76 15.77
C THR A 293 -30.97 26.04 14.30
N GLU A 294 -31.74 26.96 13.67
CA GLU A 294 -31.55 27.37 12.31
C GLU A 294 -30.14 27.94 12.07
N ASP A 295 -29.57 28.67 13.02
CA ASP A 295 -28.24 29.24 12.97
C ASP A 295 -27.16 28.13 13.01
N GLU A 296 -27.34 27.11 13.84
CA GLU A 296 -26.43 25.94 13.91
C GLU A 296 -26.45 25.13 12.60
N LEU A 297 -27.64 24.96 12.00
CA LEU A 297 -27.80 24.26 10.72
C LEU A 297 -27.13 24.97 9.56
N LYS A 298 -27.14 26.31 9.56
CA LYS A 298 -26.55 27.16 8.50
C LYS A 298 -25.10 27.50 8.76
N SER A 299 -24.57 27.20 9.96
CA SER A 299 -23.15 27.45 10.27
C SER A 299 -22.24 26.61 9.37
N VAL A 300 -21.19 27.21 8.85
CA VAL A 300 -20.17 26.53 8.05
C VAL A 300 -19.29 25.72 8.98
N MET A 301 -19.32 24.39 8.86
CA MET A 301 -18.51 23.47 9.64
C MET A 301 -17.14 23.22 9.00
N ALA A 302 -17.14 23.19 7.67
CA ALA A 302 -15.92 23.03 6.88
C ALA A 302 -16.04 23.79 5.56
N THR A 303 -14.92 24.24 5.04
CA THR A 303 -14.81 24.85 3.72
C THR A 303 -13.77 24.07 2.91
N MET A 304 -14.10 23.71 1.68
CA MET A 304 -13.12 23.17 0.72
C MET A 304 -12.91 24.20 -0.40
N ILE A 305 -11.65 24.45 -0.73
CA ILE A 305 -11.26 25.26 -1.88
C ILE A 305 -10.54 24.34 -2.86
N VAL A 306 -11.05 24.23 -4.09
CA VAL A 306 -10.43 23.48 -5.17
C VAL A 306 -9.76 24.47 -6.11
N TYR A 307 -8.46 24.33 -6.31
CA TYR A 307 -7.66 25.15 -7.21
C TYR A 307 -7.50 24.45 -8.55
N ALA A 308 -7.83 25.15 -9.63
CA ALA A 308 -7.78 24.59 -10.97
C ALA A 308 -7.06 25.52 -11.95
N LYS A 309 -6.22 24.95 -12.81
CA LYS A 309 -5.52 25.63 -13.88
C LYS A 309 -5.66 24.81 -15.17
N ASP A 310 -6.05 25.47 -16.26
CA ASP A 310 -6.23 24.82 -17.55
C ASP A 310 -7.14 23.57 -17.50
N ASN A 311 -8.22 23.65 -16.72
CA ASN A 311 -9.17 22.57 -16.42
C ASN A 311 -8.58 21.37 -15.65
N ASN A 312 -7.39 21.50 -15.08
CA ASN A 312 -6.81 20.47 -14.20
C ASN A 312 -6.82 20.94 -12.76
N ILE A 313 -7.16 20.06 -11.84
CA ILE A 313 -7.02 20.34 -10.40
C ILE A 313 -5.55 20.33 -10.05
N ILE A 314 -5.09 21.41 -9.45
CA ILE A 314 -3.69 21.61 -9.03
C ILE A 314 -3.54 21.67 -7.51
N GLY A 315 -4.66 21.67 -6.77
CA GLY A 315 -4.63 21.61 -5.32
C GLY A 315 -6.01 21.65 -4.70
N ARG A 316 -6.09 21.25 -3.43
CA ARG A 316 -7.28 21.30 -2.58
C ARG A 316 -6.90 21.76 -1.20
N LYS A 317 -7.66 22.69 -0.65
CA LYS A 317 -7.53 23.15 0.72
C LYS A 317 -8.83 22.84 1.47
N ILE A 318 -8.73 22.16 2.59
CA ILE A 318 -9.87 21.87 3.49
C ILE A 318 -9.59 22.57 4.82
N THR A 319 -10.56 23.35 5.29
CA THR A 319 -10.51 23.99 6.61
C THR A 319 -11.72 23.51 7.41
N ILE A 320 -11.49 22.93 8.60
CA ILE A 320 -12.54 22.43 9.49
C ILE A 320 -12.52 23.23 10.78
N SER A 321 -13.67 23.83 11.13
CA SER A 321 -13.87 24.61 12.37
C SER A 321 -12.82 25.71 12.64
N GLY A 322 -12.04 26.09 11.62
CA GLY A 322 -10.96 27.06 11.75
C GLY A 322 -9.70 26.56 12.49
N GLU A 323 -9.70 25.33 12.98
CA GLU A 323 -8.60 24.73 13.78
C GLU A 323 -7.77 23.72 13.00
N ILE A 324 -8.38 23.08 11.99
CA ILE A 324 -7.70 22.08 11.14
C ILE A 324 -7.66 22.62 9.72
N GLU A 325 -6.47 22.70 9.17
CA GLU A 325 -6.25 23.04 7.78
C GLU A 325 -5.46 21.93 7.11
N ILE A 326 -5.98 21.42 5.97
CA ILE A 326 -5.31 20.43 5.14
C ILE A 326 -5.18 21.05 3.74
N LEU A 327 -3.95 21.15 3.24
CA LEU A 327 -3.65 21.59 1.89
C LEU A 327 -2.96 20.48 1.12
N LEU A 328 -3.59 20.01 0.07
CA LEU A 328 -3.01 19.11 -0.93
C LEU A 328 -2.65 19.93 -2.16
N VAL A 329 -1.42 19.85 -2.60
CA VAL A 329 -0.92 20.42 -3.86
C VAL A 329 -0.61 19.26 -4.82
N THR A 330 -1.09 19.37 -6.06
CA THR A 330 -0.85 18.38 -7.13
C THR A 330 -0.46 19.08 -8.42
N TYR A 331 0.33 20.16 -8.28
CA TYR A 331 0.73 20.97 -9.43
C TYR A 331 1.80 20.29 -10.25
N SER A 332 1.61 20.24 -11.56
CA SER A 332 2.62 19.84 -12.52
C SER A 332 2.39 20.55 -13.85
N ASP A 333 3.47 20.98 -14.48
CA ASP A 333 3.50 21.47 -15.85
C ASP A 333 4.67 20.82 -16.62
N ASN A 334 4.95 21.30 -17.83
CA ASN A 334 6.01 20.72 -18.67
C ASN A 334 7.45 21.01 -18.15
N ALA A 335 7.61 21.82 -17.13
CA ALA A 335 8.90 22.24 -16.63
C ALA A 335 9.13 21.89 -15.16
N GLN A 336 8.05 21.85 -14.35
CA GLN A 336 8.16 21.67 -12.91
C GLN A 336 6.95 20.93 -12.33
N PHE A 337 7.13 20.35 -11.13
CA PHE A 337 6.06 19.75 -10.35
C PHE A 337 6.23 20.07 -8.87
N ASP A 338 5.11 20.07 -8.17
CA ASP A 338 5.01 20.19 -6.71
C ASP A 338 3.83 19.31 -6.26
N TYR A 339 4.15 18.23 -5.56
CA TYR A 339 3.17 17.33 -4.96
C TYR A 339 3.38 17.37 -3.46
N SER A 340 2.46 17.97 -2.72
CA SER A 340 2.64 18.11 -1.29
C SER A 340 1.32 18.02 -0.52
N LEU A 341 1.41 17.53 0.71
CA LEU A 341 0.37 17.52 1.72
C LEU A 341 0.87 18.33 2.91
N THR A 342 0.13 19.35 3.29
CA THR A 342 0.33 20.09 4.54
C THR A 342 -0.90 19.91 5.42
N ALA A 343 -0.72 19.46 6.64
CA ALA A 343 -1.78 19.38 7.65
C ALA A 343 -1.38 20.23 8.86
N SER A 344 -2.24 21.19 9.22
CA SER A 344 -2.06 22.05 10.40
C SER A 344 -3.20 21.81 11.38
N ILE A 345 -2.88 21.50 12.63
CA ILE A 345 -3.84 21.22 13.70
C ILE A 345 -3.39 22.00 14.94
N SER A 346 -4.21 22.94 15.39
CA SER A 346 -3.95 23.74 16.60
C SER A 346 -2.57 24.41 16.68
N GLY A 347 -1.97 24.70 15.52
CA GLY A 347 -0.66 25.37 15.42
C GLY A 347 0.50 24.44 15.09
N ASP A 348 0.35 23.13 15.26
CA ASP A 348 1.32 22.14 14.79
C ASP A 348 1.13 21.87 13.30
N THR A 349 2.23 21.71 12.58
CA THR A 349 2.21 21.51 11.12
C THR A 349 3.01 20.30 10.72
N LEU A 350 2.36 19.38 10.02
CA LEU A 350 3.00 18.28 9.29
C LEU A 350 3.02 18.64 7.79
N TYR A 351 4.19 18.55 7.19
CA TYR A 351 4.37 18.67 5.75
C TYR A 351 5.00 17.39 5.20
N ALA A 352 4.48 16.91 4.09
CA ALA A 352 5.07 15.84 3.30
C ALA A 352 4.97 16.24 1.83
N GLY A 353 6.09 16.31 1.12
CA GLY A 353 6.04 16.76 -0.26
C GLY A 353 7.27 16.41 -1.07
N ALA A 354 7.09 16.50 -2.39
CA ALA A 354 8.10 16.30 -3.41
C ALA A 354 7.97 17.38 -4.48
N LYS A 355 9.08 18.00 -4.87
CA LYS A 355 9.13 19.05 -5.90
C LYS A 355 10.35 18.90 -6.77
N GLY A 356 10.27 19.44 -7.98
CA GLY A 356 11.40 19.39 -8.89
C GLY A 356 11.06 19.85 -10.30
N THR A 357 11.90 19.42 -11.24
CA THR A 357 11.80 19.73 -12.66
C THR A 357 11.39 18.52 -13.47
N VAL A 358 10.69 18.81 -14.56
CA VAL A 358 10.26 17.82 -15.57
C VAL A 358 10.95 18.14 -16.88
N ASN A 359 11.56 17.13 -17.52
CA ASN A 359 12.11 17.23 -18.87
C ASN A 359 11.69 15.99 -19.66
N GLY A 360 10.62 16.11 -20.43
CA GLY A 360 9.95 14.96 -21.02
C GLY A 360 9.44 14.01 -19.95
N ASN A 361 9.91 12.78 -19.94
CA ASN A 361 9.57 11.78 -18.92
C ASN A 361 10.52 11.78 -17.72
N ASN A 362 11.58 12.60 -17.74
CA ASN A 362 12.56 12.64 -16.66
C ASN A 362 12.16 13.63 -15.58
N TYR A 363 12.08 13.15 -14.36
CA TYR A 363 11.80 13.89 -13.14
C TYR A 363 13.07 13.97 -12.29
N THR A 364 13.43 15.19 -11.87
CA THR A 364 14.54 15.41 -10.94
C THR A 364 14.10 16.36 -9.87
N GLY A 365 14.33 16.00 -8.62
CA GLY A 365 13.82 16.83 -7.53
C GLY A 365 14.21 16.37 -6.15
N THR A 366 13.56 17.01 -5.18
CA THR A 366 13.74 16.73 -3.75
C THR A 366 12.40 16.49 -3.10
N GLY A 367 12.40 15.68 -2.05
CA GLY A 367 11.25 15.46 -1.17
C GLY A 367 11.61 15.69 0.28
N SER A 368 10.60 15.97 1.11
CA SER A 368 10.81 16.04 2.55
C SER A 368 9.52 15.74 3.32
N VAL A 369 9.72 15.21 4.53
CA VAL A 369 8.69 15.18 5.58
C VAL A 369 9.20 16.04 6.73
N THR A 370 8.41 17.02 7.13
CA THR A 370 8.78 17.93 8.24
C THR A 370 7.66 17.99 9.27
N PHE A 371 8.04 18.15 10.52
CA PHE A 371 7.12 18.46 11.60
C PHE A 371 7.53 19.80 12.21
N ASN A 372 6.61 20.77 12.25
CA ASN A 372 6.86 22.14 12.68
C ASN A 372 8.08 22.81 11.99
N GLY A 373 8.34 22.41 10.74
CA GLY A 373 9.44 22.93 9.93
C GLY A 373 10.77 22.22 10.12
N GLU A 374 10.88 21.28 11.07
CA GLU A 374 12.07 20.44 11.26
C GLU A 374 11.98 19.21 10.35
N ALA A 375 13.00 18.98 9.53
CA ALA A 375 13.04 17.88 8.58
C ALA A 375 13.39 16.57 9.28
N ALA A 376 12.44 15.66 9.34
CA ALA A 376 12.66 14.28 9.80
C ALA A 376 13.17 13.38 8.67
N ILE A 377 12.67 13.60 7.44
CA ILE A 377 13.04 12.82 6.26
C ILE A 377 13.34 13.81 5.12
N THR A 378 14.40 13.55 4.36
CA THR A 378 14.68 14.22 3.09
C THR A 378 14.97 13.19 2.02
N ALA A 379 14.65 13.54 0.77
CA ALA A 379 14.91 12.68 -0.38
C ALA A 379 15.42 13.52 -1.56
N ASP A 380 16.40 12.98 -2.29
CA ASP A 380 16.79 13.45 -3.62
C ASP A 380 16.48 12.35 -4.63
N TYR A 381 15.96 12.69 -5.79
CA TYR A 381 15.65 11.71 -6.81
C TYR A 381 15.82 12.25 -8.23
N SER A 382 16.13 11.34 -9.14
CA SER A 382 16.15 11.57 -10.58
C SER A 382 15.72 10.29 -11.28
N PHE A 383 14.59 10.29 -11.98
CA PHE A 383 14.06 9.09 -12.61
C PHE A 383 13.28 9.38 -13.89
N ASP A 384 13.17 8.35 -14.74
CA ASP A 384 12.28 8.31 -15.90
C ASP A 384 10.92 7.73 -15.49
N ALA A 385 9.86 8.51 -15.63
CA ALA A 385 8.51 8.12 -15.26
C ALA A 385 7.92 7.00 -16.13
N THR A 386 8.53 6.68 -17.28
CA THR A 386 8.05 5.60 -18.17
C THR A 386 8.32 4.21 -17.57
N ASN A 387 9.47 4.06 -16.90
CA ASN A 387 9.96 2.77 -16.43
C ASN A 387 10.47 2.78 -14.98
N GLY A 388 10.50 3.95 -14.33
CA GLY A 388 10.99 4.10 -12.96
C GLY A 388 12.53 4.04 -12.82
N ASN A 389 13.27 3.97 -13.93
CA ASN A 389 14.73 3.95 -13.89
C ASN A 389 15.28 5.26 -13.33
N GLY A 390 16.25 5.16 -12.44
CA GLY A 390 16.79 6.35 -11.84
C GLY A 390 17.51 6.12 -10.52
N THR A 391 17.79 7.21 -9.86
CA THR A 391 18.45 7.24 -8.55
C THR A 391 17.52 7.88 -7.51
N TYR A 392 17.48 7.28 -6.34
CA TYR A 392 16.69 7.76 -5.21
C TYR A 392 17.60 7.72 -3.98
N ASN A 393 17.69 8.82 -3.27
CA ASN A 393 18.44 8.93 -2.04
C ASN A 393 17.55 9.45 -0.94
N LEU A 394 17.26 8.62 0.05
CA LEU A 394 16.43 8.93 1.21
C LEU A 394 17.34 9.09 2.43
N LYS A 395 17.21 10.21 3.15
CA LYS A 395 17.91 10.44 4.39
C LYS A 395 16.91 10.67 5.53
N VAL A 396 17.08 9.92 6.60
CA VAL A 396 16.35 10.08 7.87
C VAL A 396 17.32 10.60 8.91
N THR A 397 16.92 11.64 9.63
CA THR A 397 17.72 12.20 10.73
C THR A 397 16.92 12.05 12.02
N THR A 398 17.53 11.46 13.04
CA THR A 398 16.90 11.30 14.36
C THR A 398 17.19 12.49 15.27
N ASP A 399 16.45 12.61 16.37
CA ASP A 399 16.62 13.68 17.38
C ASP A 399 18.04 13.70 17.99
N ASN A 400 18.77 12.60 17.94
CA ASN A 400 20.15 12.48 18.41
C ASN A 400 21.20 12.86 17.36
N ASN A 401 20.79 13.43 16.22
CA ASN A 401 21.63 13.71 15.05
C ASN A 401 22.27 12.46 14.40
N GLU A 402 21.77 11.29 14.68
CA GLU A 402 22.12 10.11 13.89
C GLU A 402 21.42 10.18 12.54
N SER A 403 22.13 9.83 11.48
CA SER A 403 21.57 9.82 10.13
C SER A 403 21.62 8.44 9.50
N PHE A 404 20.49 8.06 8.92
CA PHE A 404 20.41 6.88 8.06
C PHE A 404 20.14 7.33 6.62
N GLU A 405 20.90 6.80 5.70
CA GLU A 405 20.77 7.10 4.27
C GLU A 405 20.50 5.80 3.52
N VAL A 406 19.48 5.82 2.67
CA VAL A 406 19.15 4.70 1.77
C VAL A 406 19.27 5.21 0.35
N LYS A 407 20.22 4.65 -0.40
CA LYS A 407 20.39 4.91 -1.84
C LYS A 407 19.80 3.75 -2.62
N LEU A 408 19.00 4.08 -3.62
CA LEU A 408 18.42 3.13 -4.55
C LEU A 408 18.78 3.56 -5.97
N ASN A 409 19.36 2.65 -6.76
CA ASN A 409 19.55 2.81 -8.19
C ASN A 409 18.74 1.73 -8.92
N VAL A 410 17.98 2.15 -9.91
CA VAL A 410 17.18 1.26 -10.75
C VAL A 410 17.59 1.49 -12.21
N ALA A 411 17.95 0.43 -12.90
CA ALA A 411 18.31 0.47 -14.33
C ALA A 411 17.77 -0.79 -14.99
N MET A 412 16.47 -0.78 -15.31
CA MET A 412 15.74 -1.90 -15.90
C MET A 412 15.33 -1.61 -17.35
N ASP A 413 15.38 -2.65 -18.18
CA ASP A 413 14.83 -2.68 -19.53
C ASP A 413 13.99 -3.97 -19.67
N GLY A 414 12.69 -3.83 -19.45
CA GLY A 414 11.81 -4.98 -19.25
C GLY A 414 12.22 -5.80 -18.03
N ASN A 415 12.48 -7.09 -18.24
CA ASN A 415 12.95 -8.00 -17.18
C ASN A 415 14.49 -8.01 -17.02
N ASN A 416 15.22 -7.21 -17.82
CA ASN A 416 16.68 -7.13 -17.75
C ASN A 416 17.11 -5.89 -17.00
N GLY A 417 18.19 -5.98 -16.23
CA GLY A 417 18.80 -4.82 -15.62
C GLY A 417 19.26 -5.03 -14.19
N THR A 418 19.50 -3.92 -13.52
CA THR A 418 20.06 -3.90 -12.15
C THR A 418 19.20 -3.08 -11.22
N PHE A 419 19.22 -3.50 -9.96
CA PHE A 419 18.59 -2.83 -8.83
C PHE A 419 19.57 -2.86 -7.66
N ASP A 420 20.04 -1.70 -7.22
CA ASP A 420 21.01 -1.58 -6.16
C ASP A 420 20.45 -0.77 -5.00
N ILE A 421 20.51 -1.32 -3.78
CA ILE A 421 20.21 -0.61 -2.54
C ILE A 421 21.50 -0.54 -1.71
N ALA A 422 21.80 0.65 -1.19
CA ALA A 422 22.84 0.84 -0.18
C ALA A 422 22.26 1.57 1.03
N VAL A 423 22.51 1.04 2.21
CA VAL A 423 22.12 1.66 3.49
C VAL A 423 23.38 2.12 4.20
N ALA A 424 23.41 3.38 4.59
CA ALA A 424 24.51 3.95 5.37
C ALA A 424 23.99 4.47 6.72
N SER A 425 24.82 4.35 7.74
CA SER A 425 24.61 4.94 9.06
C SER A 425 25.75 5.93 9.32
N ASN A 426 25.40 7.20 9.60
CA ASN A 426 26.36 8.28 9.82
C ASN A 426 27.42 8.38 8.70
N GLY A 427 26.99 8.16 7.45
CA GLY A 427 27.85 8.24 6.26
C GLY A 427 28.69 6.99 5.97
N THR A 428 28.62 5.96 6.81
CA THR A 428 29.29 4.67 6.58
C THR A 428 28.30 3.65 6.05
N GLU A 429 28.58 3.04 4.90
CA GLU A 429 27.74 1.96 4.34
C GLU A 429 27.76 0.77 5.29
N VAL A 430 26.56 0.32 5.68
CA VAL A 430 26.34 -0.77 6.63
C VAL A 430 25.74 -2.01 5.98
N LEU A 431 24.96 -1.83 4.91
CA LEU A 431 24.32 -2.88 4.14
C LEU A 431 24.22 -2.45 2.68
N SER A 432 24.50 -3.37 1.77
CA SER A 432 24.14 -3.21 0.36
C SER A 432 23.51 -4.48 -0.20
N ILE A 433 22.54 -4.28 -1.10
CA ILE A 433 21.87 -5.33 -1.84
C ILE A 433 21.94 -4.94 -3.31
N LYS A 434 22.56 -5.80 -4.12
CA LYS A 434 22.54 -5.68 -5.57
C LYS A 434 21.75 -6.82 -6.17
N ALA A 435 20.88 -6.50 -7.09
CA ALA A 435 20.13 -7.48 -7.84
C ALA A 435 20.42 -7.27 -9.34
N ASP A 436 20.87 -8.32 -10.00
CA ASP A 436 20.98 -8.41 -11.46
C ASP A 436 19.85 -9.31 -11.96
N SER A 437 19.10 -8.86 -12.94
CA SER A 437 18.00 -9.60 -13.56
C SER A 437 18.24 -9.73 -15.06
N LYS A 438 17.96 -10.89 -15.60
CA LYS A 438 18.09 -11.19 -17.03
C LYS A 438 16.96 -12.07 -17.50
N GLU A 439 16.30 -11.63 -18.55
CA GLU A 439 15.33 -12.46 -19.24
C GLU A 439 16.03 -13.55 -20.04
N ILE A 440 15.55 -14.78 -19.91
CA ILE A 440 16.05 -15.96 -20.60
C ILE A 440 14.91 -16.67 -21.32
N ALA A 441 15.25 -17.56 -22.24
CA ALA A 441 14.24 -18.36 -22.92
C ALA A 441 13.47 -19.23 -21.92
N TYR A 442 12.14 -19.29 -22.08
CA TYR A 442 11.30 -20.19 -21.30
C TYR A 442 11.71 -21.64 -21.51
N VAL A 443 11.80 -22.39 -20.42
CA VAL A 443 12.02 -23.84 -20.45
C VAL A 443 10.82 -24.50 -19.74
N ASP A 444 10.15 -25.43 -20.44
CA ASP A 444 9.09 -26.25 -19.83
C ASP A 444 9.75 -27.41 -19.06
N GLU A 445 10.09 -27.16 -17.79
CA GLU A 445 10.62 -28.19 -16.92
C GLU A 445 9.51 -29.18 -16.59
N ALA A 446 9.79 -30.46 -16.80
CA ALA A 446 8.86 -31.52 -16.40
C ALA A 446 8.65 -31.50 -14.89
N LEU A 447 7.40 -31.66 -14.48
CA LEU A 447 7.10 -31.93 -13.07
C LEU A 447 7.90 -33.15 -12.58
N PRO A 448 8.41 -33.13 -11.34
CA PRO A 448 9.04 -34.32 -10.77
C PRO A 448 8.07 -35.48 -10.71
N GLU A 449 8.57 -36.72 -10.86
CA GLU A 449 7.76 -37.90 -10.59
C GLU A 449 7.49 -37.98 -9.07
N VAL A 450 6.28 -37.57 -8.69
CA VAL A 450 5.83 -37.58 -7.29
C VAL A 450 4.88 -38.74 -7.02
N ASN A 451 5.04 -39.37 -5.86
CA ASN A 451 4.23 -40.46 -5.35
C ASN A 451 4.22 -40.45 -3.81
N ASP A 452 3.37 -41.26 -3.21
CA ASP A 452 3.18 -41.29 -1.75
C ASP A 452 4.48 -41.58 -0.96
N SER A 453 5.52 -42.17 -1.59
CA SER A 453 6.77 -42.45 -0.91
C SER A 453 7.77 -41.31 -0.91
N ASN A 454 7.64 -40.37 -1.84
CA ASN A 454 8.55 -39.22 -2.00
C ASN A 454 7.88 -37.86 -1.87
N THR A 455 6.61 -37.82 -1.44
CA THR A 455 5.88 -36.58 -1.13
C THR A 455 5.58 -36.46 0.36
N VAL A 456 5.54 -35.22 0.82
CA VAL A 456 5.12 -34.82 2.17
C VAL A 456 4.00 -33.83 2.05
N ASP A 457 2.81 -34.19 2.52
CA ASP A 457 1.68 -33.27 2.65
C ASP A 457 1.87 -32.46 3.93
N ILE A 458 1.85 -31.14 3.81
CA ILE A 458 1.99 -30.25 4.97
C ILE A 458 0.81 -30.34 5.96
N ASN A 459 -0.33 -30.88 5.53
CA ASN A 459 -1.49 -31.08 6.38
C ASN A 459 -1.44 -32.41 7.17
N ASP A 460 -0.52 -33.31 6.84
CA ASP A 460 -0.29 -34.55 7.57
C ASP A 460 0.78 -34.36 8.65
N SER A 461 0.37 -34.17 9.89
CA SER A 461 1.27 -33.94 11.02
C SER A 461 2.26 -35.09 11.25
N ALA A 462 1.87 -36.34 10.99
CA ALA A 462 2.75 -37.51 11.14
C ALA A 462 3.82 -37.56 10.04
N ALA A 463 3.43 -37.22 8.80
CA ALA A 463 4.36 -37.08 7.68
C ALA A 463 5.36 -35.94 7.91
N LEU A 464 4.89 -34.81 8.46
CA LEU A 464 5.73 -33.66 8.83
C LEU A 464 6.73 -34.01 9.93
N GLU A 465 6.33 -34.75 10.97
CA GLU A 465 7.24 -35.18 12.06
C GLU A 465 8.34 -36.13 11.53
N GLN A 466 7.98 -37.08 10.67
CA GLN A 466 8.93 -37.94 10.01
C GLN A 466 9.90 -37.17 9.11
N PHE A 467 9.36 -36.22 8.34
CA PHE A 467 10.13 -35.35 7.45
C PHE A 467 11.09 -34.45 8.24
N SER A 468 10.64 -33.86 9.35
CA SER A 468 11.47 -33.06 10.27
C SER A 468 12.64 -33.91 10.83
N THR A 469 12.38 -35.15 11.16
CA THR A 469 13.43 -36.08 11.63
C THR A 469 14.47 -36.37 10.54
N GLU A 470 14.03 -36.55 9.28
CA GLU A 470 14.92 -36.78 8.12
C GLU A 470 15.76 -35.53 7.83
N ILE A 471 15.14 -34.34 7.81
CA ILE A 471 15.85 -33.05 7.65
C ILE A 471 16.91 -32.91 8.77
N SER A 472 16.53 -33.13 10.03
CA SER A 472 17.41 -32.99 11.17
C SER A 472 18.62 -33.93 11.07
N ALA A 473 18.47 -35.14 10.53
CA ALA A 473 19.55 -36.06 10.30
C ALA A 473 20.56 -35.58 9.23
N ASN A 474 20.12 -34.73 8.28
CA ASN A 474 20.96 -34.23 7.18
C ASN A 474 21.54 -32.84 7.46
N ILE A 475 21.03 -32.10 8.46
CA ILE A 475 21.59 -30.81 8.90
C ILE A 475 23.11 -30.87 9.14
N PRO A 476 23.72 -31.87 9.76
CA PRO A 476 25.19 -31.95 9.92
C PRO A 476 25.98 -31.89 8.62
N GLN A 477 25.40 -32.39 7.51
CA GLN A 477 26.04 -32.29 6.18
C GLN A 477 25.99 -30.85 5.65
N LEU A 478 24.86 -30.16 5.81
CA LEU A 478 24.76 -28.77 5.48
C LEU A 478 25.70 -27.89 6.32
N ILE A 479 25.77 -28.13 7.63
CA ILE A 479 26.74 -27.48 8.51
C ILE A 479 28.17 -27.68 8.01
N THR A 480 28.52 -28.88 7.58
CA THR A 480 29.85 -29.17 7.03
C THR A 480 30.11 -28.40 5.75
N LYS A 481 29.11 -28.25 4.85
CA LYS A 481 29.25 -27.42 3.67
C LYS A 481 29.48 -25.94 4.03
N ILE A 482 28.70 -25.40 4.96
CA ILE A 482 28.82 -24.02 5.45
C ILE A 482 30.19 -23.78 6.11
N GLN A 483 30.68 -24.70 6.91
CA GLN A 483 32.00 -24.60 7.57
C GLN A 483 33.19 -24.69 6.61
N ASN A 484 33.01 -25.31 5.44
CA ASN A 484 34.03 -25.41 4.41
C ASN A 484 34.08 -24.23 3.46
N VAL A 485 33.19 -23.24 3.61
CA VAL A 485 33.20 -21.99 2.83
C VAL A 485 34.49 -21.22 3.15
N LYS A 486 35.19 -20.76 2.09
CA LYS A 486 36.52 -20.12 2.26
C LYS A 486 36.43 -18.80 3.02
N THR A 487 35.41 -17.99 2.73
CA THR A 487 35.14 -16.74 3.44
C THR A 487 33.67 -16.74 3.80
N PRO A 488 33.32 -16.88 5.09
CA PRO A 488 31.94 -16.93 5.54
C PRO A 488 31.20 -15.65 5.26
N ASP A 489 29.94 -15.78 4.88
CA ASP A 489 29.00 -14.68 4.79
C ASP A 489 28.20 -14.50 6.12
N ILE A 490 27.29 -13.52 6.13
CA ILE A 490 26.46 -13.24 7.31
C ILE A 490 25.61 -14.46 7.74
N VAL A 491 25.14 -15.25 6.78
CA VAL A 491 24.33 -16.46 7.08
C VAL A 491 25.20 -17.53 7.73
N CYS A 492 26.43 -17.71 7.26
CA CYS A 492 27.40 -18.63 7.88
C CYS A 492 27.73 -18.25 9.34
N TYR A 493 27.90 -16.94 9.61
CA TYR A 493 28.12 -16.43 10.96
C TYR A 493 26.90 -16.62 11.86
N ALA A 494 25.69 -16.28 11.38
CA ALA A 494 24.46 -16.49 12.13
C ALA A 494 24.24 -17.97 12.49
N PHE A 495 24.55 -18.88 11.56
CA PHE A 495 24.49 -20.32 11.78
C PHE A 495 25.49 -20.78 12.82
N ALA A 496 26.73 -20.28 12.80
CA ALA A 496 27.75 -20.60 13.75
C ALA A 496 27.39 -20.16 15.18
N GLU A 497 26.82 -18.95 15.32
CA GLU A 497 26.35 -18.46 16.63
C GLU A 497 25.18 -19.28 17.17
N MET A 498 24.22 -19.65 16.31
CA MET A 498 23.08 -20.46 16.70
C MET A 498 23.52 -21.86 17.21
N ILE A 499 24.50 -22.48 16.55
CA ILE A 499 25.11 -23.74 17.00
C ILE A 499 25.81 -23.53 18.34
N ALA A 500 26.60 -22.46 18.49
CA ALA A 500 27.35 -22.17 19.73
C ALA A 500 26.40 -21.87 20.91
N ALA A 501 25.21 -21.32 20.66
CA ALA A 501 24.19 -21.10 21.66
C ALA A 501 23.42 -22.38 22.09
N GLY A 502 23.75 -23.54 21.54
CA GLY A 502 23.10 -24.81 21.86
C GLY A 502 21.72 -24.95 21.21
N GLY A 503 21.46 -24.25 20.12
CA GLY A 503 20.25 -24.41 19.33
C GLY A 503 20.14 -25.85 18.81
N SER A 504 19.08 -26.54 19.19
CA SER A 504 18.67 -27.80 18.56
C SER A 504 17.76 -27.44 17.35
N PHE A 505 18.06 -28.04 16.22
CA PHE A 505 17.26 -27.94 14.98
C PHE A 505 16.16 -28.99 14.96
#